data_3b8bf19c39182726819ae8ee61917228
#
_entry.id   3b8bf19c39182726819ae8ee61917228
#
_cell.length_a   1.000
_cell.length_b   1.000
_cell.length_c   1.000
_cell.angle_alpha   90.00
_cell.angle_beta   90.00
_cell.angle_gamma   90.00
#
_symmetry.space_group_name_H-M   'P 1'
#
loop_
_entity.id
_entity.type
_entity.pdbx_description
1 polymer ?
#
loop_
_entity_poly.entity_id
_entity_poly.type
_entity_poly.pdbx_seq_one_letter_code
_entity_poly.pdbx_strand_id
1 'polypeptide(L)'
;SDGCTSGPTMADHLGYYAEAGLTAEGVKGSSDVEALGTNQVDVATGMMAKMLVPITNGVDITFTGGAHIGCKSLYVLADSEYATTADLKGQKISVPNGIGKSDYNITALLLDADGINYSTDVELVQVSADACVTAMENGEIAAALLSDTFAYAMVKDGKLKCIRSQLDTDFADRVCCVMAMNGTFVKENPTIAKKVAQAVQKAHSYMRDNPEEATKVLMDMGWNGGNYEMNIMINNSLQFGLSDEFTGDTLKDFIERYIRLGLITSMDNADEILDLAWTPVL
;
A
#
# COMPACT_ATOMS: atom_id res chain seq x y z
N SER A 1 3.75 -0.08 -12.31
CA SER A 1 2.54 -0.81 -11.88
C SER A 1 2.97 -2.09 -11.22
N ASP A 2 2.43 -2.37 -10.06
CA ASP A 2 2.73 -3.57 -9.29
C ASP A 2 1.47 -4.44 -9.22
N GLY A 3 1.63 -5.77 -9.15
CA GLY A 3 0.52 -6.72 -9.01
C GLY A 3 -0.40 -6.40 -7.85
N CYS A 4 0.14 -5.81 -6.80
CA CYS A 4 -0.61 -5.43 -5.59
C CYS A 4 -1.74 -4.40 -5.84
N THR A 5 -1.71 -3.65 -6.93
CA THR A 5 -2.74 -2.65 -7.28
C THR A 5 -3.58 -3.04 -8.50
N SER A 6 -3.45 -4.25 -8.99
CA SER A 6 -4.04 -4.69 -10.27
C SER A 6 -5.48 -5.20 -10.18
N GLY A 7 -6.12 -5.19 -9.01
CA GLY A 7 -7.49 -5.68 -8.84
C GLY A 7 -8.50 -5.14 -9.86
N PRO A 8 -8.59 -3.81 -10.07
CA PRO A 8 -9.48 -3.24 -11.08
C PRO A 8 -9.18 -3.71 -12.51
N THR A 9 -7.90 -3.79 -12.88
CA THR A 9 -7.46 -4.27 -14.19
C THR A 9 -7.76 -5.75 -14.39
N MET A 10 -7.57 -6.56 -13.34
CA MET A 10 -7.91 -7.98 -13.38
C MET A 10 -9.43 -8.19 -13.48
N ALA A 11 -10.24 -7.37 -12.81
CA ALA A 11 -11.69 -7.41 -12.90
C ALA A 11 -12.18 -7.14 -14.34
N ASP A 12 -11.55 -6.20 -15.04
CA ASP A 12 -11.84 -5.91 -16.43
C ASP A 12 -11.42 -7.09 -17.34
N HIS A 13 -10.18 -7.58 -17.19
CA HIS A 13 -9.66 -8.71 -17.98
C HIS A 13 -10.52 -9.96 -17.83
N LEU A 14 -11.00 -10.28 -16.64
CA LEU A 14 -11.85 -11.43 -16.35
C LEU A 14 -13.33 -11.21 -16.73
N GLY A 15 -13.68 -10.03 -17.23
CA GLY A 15 -15.05 -9.70 -17.66
C GLY A 15 -16.02 -9.44 -16.50
N TYR A 16 -15.56 -9.26 -15.27
CA TYR A 16 -16.44 -9.11 -14.10
C TYR A 16 -17.25 -7.81 -14.11
N TYR A 17 -16.72 -6.74 -14.72
CA TYR A 17 -17.51 -5.53 -14.94
C TYR A 17 -18.63 -5.76 -15.95
N ALA A 18 -18.34 -6.44 -17.05
CA ALA A 18 -19.35 -6.77 -18.06
C ALA A 18 -20.45 -7.70 -17.51
N GLU A 19 -20.09 -8.70 -16.68
CA GLU A 19 -21.07 -9.54 -15.96
C GLU A 19 -22.00 -8.71 -15.05
N ALA A 20 -21.48 -7.63 -14.44
CA ALA A 20 -22.24 -6.70 -13.62
C ALA A 20 -23.06 -5.69 -14.44
N GLY A 21 -22.98 -5.72 -15.78
CA GLY A 21 -23.62 -4.77 -16.69
C GLY A 21 -22.96 -3.41 -16.71
N LEU A 22 -21.65 -3.36 -16.48
CA LEU A 22 -20.83 -2.15 -16.49
C LEU A 22 -19.87 -2.16 -17.68
N THR A 23 -19.52 -0.97 -18.17
CA THR A 23 -18.41 -0.75 -19.09
C THR A 23 -17.32 -0.01 -18.31
N ALA A 24 -16.12 -0.56 -18.29
CA ALA A 24 -14.96 0.03 -17.62
C ALA A 24 -13.93 0.49 -18.65
N GLU A 25 -13.21 1.55 -18.33
CA GLU A 25 -12.08 2.05 -19.10
C GLU A 25 -10.87 2.21 -18.16
N GLY A 26 -9.77 1.55 -18.50
CA GLY A 26 -8.52 1.66 -17.75
C GLY A 26 -7.78 2.95 -18.08
N VAL A 27 -7.55 3.79 -17.08
CA VAL A 27 -6.82 5.06 -17.20
C VAL A 27 -5.43 4.89 -16.59
N LYS A 28 -4.39 5.27 -17.35
CA LYS A 28 -3.02 5.36 -16.83
C LYS A 28 -2.78 6.78 -16.33
N GLY A 29 -2.48 6.92 -15.04
CA GLY A 29 -2.19 8.21 -14.40
C GLY A 29 -0.92 8.15 -13.56
N SER A 30 -0.42 9.33 -13.17
CA SER A 30 0.78 9.47 -12.32
C SER A 30 0.46 9.42 -10.82
N SER A 31 -0.79 9.73 -10.43
CA SER A 31 -1.22 9.80 -9.03
C SER A 31 -2.69 9.38 -8.91
N ASP A 32 -2.93 8.27 -8.23
CA ASP A 32 -4.27 7.79 -7.92
C ASP A 32 -5.00 8.72 -6.93
N VAL A 33 -4.29 9.32 -5.97
CA VAL A 33 -4.86 10.31 -5.03
C VAL A 33 -5.42 11.51 -5.77
N GLU A 34 -4.66 12.06 -6.72
CA GLU A 34 -5.09 13.20 -7.51
C GLU A 34 -6.22 12.83 -8.47
N ALA A 35 -6.10 11.69 -9.16
CA ALA A 35 -7.09 11.24 -10.13
C ALA A 35 -8.44 10.93 -9.47
N LEU A 36 -8.45 10.27 -8.30
CA LEU A 36 -9.66 10.03 -7.51
C LEU A 36 -10.24 11.34 -6.96
N GLY A 37 -9.40 12.16 -6.30
CA GLY A 37 -9.86 13.39 -5.66
C GLY A 37 -10.42 14.45 -6.62
N THR A 38 -10.00 14.42 -7.90
CA THR A 38 -10.50 15.29 -8.95
C THR A 38 -11.57 14.65 -9.85
N ASN A 39 -12.02 13.45 -9.49
CA ASN A 39 -13.01 12.67 -10.25
C ASN A 39 -12.60 12.39 -11.71
N GLN A 40 -11.30 12.24 -11.95
CA GLN A 40 -10.77 11.78 -13.25
C GLN A 40 -10.85 10.26 -13.39
N VAL A 41 -10.87 9.54 -12.27
CA VAL A 41 -11.16 8.11 -12.20
C VAL A 41 -12.14 7.85 -11.06
N ASP A 42 -12.99 6.85 -11.22
CA ASP A 42 -14.03 6.48 -10.24
C ASP A 42 -13.47 5.55 -9.16
N VAL A 43 -12.54 4.66 -9.51
CA VAL A 43 -11.96 3.64 -8.63
C VAL A 43 -10.48 3.44 -8.88
N ALA A 44 -9.73 3.21 -7.80
CA ALA A 44 -8.36 2.74 -7.84
C ALA A 44 -8.08 1.80 -6.66
N THR A 45 -7.09 0.94 -6.80
CA THR A 45 -6.49 0.21 -5.68
C THR A 45 -5.13 0.85 -5.35
N GLY A 46 -4.89 1.14 -4.10
CA GLY A 46 -3.65 1.78 -3.69
C GLY A 46 -3.37 1.69 -2.19
N MET A 47 -2.19 2.14 -1.79
CA MET A 47 -1.79 2.13 -0.39
C MET A 47 -2.65 3.10 0.43
N MET A 48 -3.29 2.60 1.48
CA MET A 48 -4.03 3.41 2.47
C MET A 48 -3.14 4.52 3.04
N ALA A 49 -1.88 4.21 3.31
CA ALA A 49 -0.91 5.12 3.91
C ALA A 49 -0.66 6.43 3.13
N LYS A 50 -0.92 6.47 1.82
CA LYS A 50 -0.80 7.71 1.02
C LYS A 50 -2.09 8.48 0.85
N MET A 51 -3.24 7.86 1.13
CA MET A 51 -4.58 8.43 0.91
C MET A 51 -5.18 9.02 2.19
N LEU A 52 -4.90 8.43 3.35
CA LEU A 52 -5.56 8.77 4.61
C LEU A 52 -5.35 10.25 5.00
N VAL A 53 -4.12 10.75 4.96
CA VAL A 53 -3.83 12.17 5.27
C VAL A 53 -4.48 13.14 4.25
N PRO A 54 -4.40 12.93 2.94
CA PRO A 54 -5.19 13.71 1.97
C PRO A 54 -6.69 13.74 2.25
N ILE A 55 -7.31 12.61 2.63
CA ILE A 55 -8.73 12.55 2.97
C ILE A 55 -9.04 13.50 4.14
N THR A 56 -8.26 13.47 5.21
CA THR A 56 -8.45 14.38 6.37
C THR A 56 -8.20 15.85 6.03
N ASN A 57 -7.54 16.13 4.92
CA ASN A 57 -7.33 17.48 4.37
C ASN A 57 -8.37 17.86 3.28
N GLY A 58 -9.45 17.08 3.15
CA GLY A 58 -10.59 17.40 2.30
C GLY A 58 -10.50 16.89 0.85
N VAL A 59 -9.57 16.00 0.53
CA VAL A 59 -9.56 15.32 -0.77
C VAL A 59 -10.72 14.32 -0.82
N ASP A 60 -11.57 14.42 -1.84
CA ASP A 60 -12.82 13.65 -1.99
C ASP A 60 -12.55 12.19 -2.40
N ILE A 61 -12.07 11.42 -1.44
CA ILE A 61 -11.78 9.99 -1.58
C ILE A 61 -12.39 9.26 -0.38
N THR A 62 -12.98 8.09 -0.62
CA THR A 62 -13.38 7.17 0.45
C THR A 62 -12.90 5.76 0.12
N PHE A 63 -12.55 4.99 1.14
CA PHE A 63 -12.21 3.58 1.03
C PHE A 63 -13.48 2.74 0.99
N THR A 64 -13.58 1.81 0.07
CA THR A 64 -14.78 1.03 -0.18
C THR A 64 -14.57 -0.48 -0.06
N GLY A 65 -13.37 -0.91 0.27
CA GLY A 65 -13.01 -2.31 0.50
C GLY A 65 -11.52 -2.50 0.73
N GLY A 66 -11.15 -3.58 1.40
CA GLY A 66 -9.76 -3.99 1.55
C GLY A 66 -9.25 -4.73 0.32
N ALA A 67 -7.99 -4.51 -0.06
CA ALA A 67 -7.35 -5.23 -1.14
C ALA A 67 -6.44 -6.35 -0.63
N HIS A 68 -5.40 -6.00 0.10
CA HIS A 68 -4.40 -6.95 0.60
C HIS A 68 -3.59 -6.39 1.78
N ILE A 69 -2.82 -7.27 2.43
CA ILE A 69 -1.82 -6.93 3.44
C ILE A 69 -0.41 -6.85 2.82
N GLY A 70 0.57 -6.27 3.55
CA GLY A 70 2.00 -6.29 3.18
C GLY A 70 2.36 -5.35 2.03
N CYS A 71 3.49 -5.57 1.44
CA CYS A 71 4.14 -5.04 0.23
C CYS A 71 5.34 -4.11 0.44
N LYS A 72 5.62 -3.65 1.65
CA LYS A 72 6.80 -2.83 1.93
C LYS A 72 7.51 -3.26 3.21
N SER A 73 8.85 -3.17 3.17
CA SER A 73 9.69 -3.56 4.29
C SER A 73 10.91 -2.65 4.42
N LEU A 74 11.50 -2.60 5.63
CA LEU A 74 12.77 -1.94 5.88
C LEU A 74 13.93 -2.89 5.54
N TYR A 75 14.80 -2.42 4.67
CA TYR A 75 15.97 -3.13 4.19
C TYR A 75 17.24 -2.41 4.58
N VAL A 76 18.27 -3.20 4.85
CA VAL A 76 19.65 -2.77 5.10
C VAL A 76 20.62 -3.57 4.22
N LEU A 77 21.90 -3.17 4.12
CA LEU A 77 22.90 -4.02 3.46
C LEU A 77 23.02 -5.36 4.18
N ALA A 78 23.15 -6.43 3.42
CA ALA A 78 23.18 -7.79 3.96
C ALA A 78 24.37 -8.04 4.90
N ASP A 79 25.50 -7.39 4.63
CA ASP A 79 26.75 -7.46 5.41
C ASP A 79 26.84 -6.41 6.52
N SER A 80 25.84 -5.51 6.65
CA SER A 80 25.80 -4.53 7.74
C SER A 80 25.55 -5.18 9.10
N GLU A 81 25.94 -4.47 10.16
CA GLU A 81 25.70 -4.87 11.54
C GLU A 81 24.24 -4.68 11.99
N TYR A 82 23.44 -3.94 11.21
CA TYR A 82 22.02 -3.69 11.52
C TYR A 82 21.20 -4.97 11.36
N ALA A 83 20.56 -5.42 12.43
CA ALA A 83 19.73 -6.62 12.47
C ALA A 83 18.28 -6.35 12.87
N THR A 84 18.06 -5.24 13.58
CA THR A 84 16.75 -4.81 14.09
C THR A 84 16.56 -3.32 13.86
N THR A 85 15.34 -2.84 14.01
CA THR A 85 15.03 -1.40 13.98
C THR A 85 15.69 -0.64 15.13
N ALA A 86 15.97 -1.29 16.27
CA ALA A 86 16.68 -0.66 17.39
C ALA A 86 18.11 -0.24 17.03
N ASP A 87 18.76 -0.95 16.12
CA ASP A 87 20.11 -0.64 15.65
C ASP A 87 20.13 0.62 14.76
N LEU A 88 18.96 1.08 14.29
CA LEU A 88 18.82 2.26 13.45
C LEU A 88 18.73 3.58 14.25
N LYS A 89 18.75 3.55 15.59
CA LYS A 89 18.72 4.78 16.39
C LYS A 89 19.93 5.65 16.09
N GLY A 90 19.66 6.94 15.82
CA GLY A 90 20.68 7.92 15.40
C GLY A 90 21.07 7.83 13.93
N GLN A 91 20.48 6.91 13.17
CA GLN A 91 20.80 6.68 11.77
C GLN A 91 19.81 7.39 10.83
N LYS A 92 20.22 7.50 9.56
CA LYS A 92 19.36 7.97 8.47
C LYS A 92 18.68 6.80 7.79
N ILE A 93 17.36 6.92 7.61
CA ILE A 93 16.50 5.94 6.92
C ILE A 93 15.88 6.62 5.71
N SER A 94 16.04 6.02 4.54
CA SER A 94 15.40 6.55 3.34
C SER A 94 13.92 6.18 3.28
N VAL A 95 13.12 7.19 2.92
CA VAL A 95 11.70 7.10 2.56
C VAL A 95 11.55 7.58 1.11
N PRO A 96 11.75 6.70 0.10
CA PRO A 96 11.94 7.08 -1.29
C PRO A 96 10.83 7.95 -1.89
N ASN A 97 9.58 7.72 -1.50
CA ASN A 97 8.45 8.51 -1.97
C ASN A 97 8.38 9.93 -1.35
N GLY A 98 9.20 10.21 -0.34
CA GLY A 98 9.33 11.52 0.29
C GLY A 98 8.63 11.65 1.63
N ILE A 99 8.97 12.75 2.31
CA ILE A 99 8.44 13.11 3.62
C ILE A 99 6.92 13.35 3.52
N GLY A 100 6.15 12.81 4.47
CA GLY A 100 4.68 12.93 4.53
C GLY A 100 3.94 12.07 3.49
N LYS A 101 4.65 11.22 2.75
CA LYS A 101 4.08 10.26 1.79
C LYS A 101 4.00 8.86 2.40
N SER A 102 3.57 7.87 1.58
CA SER A 102 3.37 6.49 2.05
C SER A 102 4.58 5.90 2.78
N ASP A 103 5.78 6.08 2.23
CA ASP A 103 6.98 5.47 2.80
C ASP A 103 7.34 6.07 4.16
N TYR A 104 7.15 7.38 4.29
CA TYR A 104 7.31 8.07 5.56
C TYR A 104 6.33 7.55 6.61
N ASN A 105 5.03 7.48 6.26
CA ASN A 105 3.99 7.05 7.17
C ASN A 105 4.14 5.57 7.58
N ILE A 106 4.48 4.69 6.63
CA ILE A 106 4.72 3.26 6.93
C ILE A 106 5.96 3.10 7.82
N THR A 107 7.05 3.82 7.52
CA THR A 107 8.26 3.77 8.37
C THR A 107 7.96 4.24 9.78
N ALA A 108 7.21 5.32 9.94
CA ALA A 108 6.79 5.82 11.27
C ALA A 108 6.00 4.76 12.05
N LEU A 109 5.07 4.05 11.40
CA LEU A 109 4.28 2.98 12.03
C LEU A 109 5.14 1.77 12.44
N LEU A 110 6.07 1.33 11.57
CA LEU A 110 6.96 0.21 11.87
C LEU A 110 7.89 0.53 13.03
N LEU A 111 8.48 1.72 13.05
CA LEU A 111 9.36 2.16 14.14
C LEU A 111 8.59 2.32 15.47
N ASP A 112 7.38 2.90 15.41
CA ASP A 112 6.52 3.05 16.59
C ASP A 112 6.13 1.71 17.21
N ALA A 113 5.85 0.68 16.40
CA ALA A 113 5.56 -0.66 16.90
C ALA A 113 6.73 -1.27 17.69
N ASP A 114 7.95 -0.86 17.36
CA ASP A 114 9.18 -1.29 18.04
C ASP A 114 9.63 -0.30 19.15
N GLY A 115 8.78 0.67 19.50
CA GLY A 115 9.06 1.65 20.55
C GLY A 115 10.12 2.69 20.18
N ILE A 116 10.29 2.97 18.87
CA ILE A 116 11.24 3.95 18.34
C ILE A 116 10.46 5.17 17.86
N ASN A 117 10.84 6.35 18.37
CA ASN A 117 10.25 7.60 17.91
C ASN A 117 10.87 8.03 16.58
N TYR A 118 10.09 7.93 15.50
CA TYR A 118 10.55 8.22 14.16
C TYR A 118 11.01 9.67 13.92
N SER A 119 10.59 10.61 14.78
CA SER A 119 10.91 12.04 14.65
C SER A 119 12.11 12.49 15.48
N THR A 120 12.53 11.70 16.48
CA THR A 120 13.64 12.06 17.39
C THR A 120 14.74 11.02 17.45
N ASP A 121 14.43 9.74 17.24
CA ASP A 121 15.40 8.65 17.39
C ASP A 121 16.12 8.32 16.08
N VAL A 122 15.57 8.72 14.92
CA VAL A 122 16.14 8.52 13.58
C VAL A 122 15.99 9.78 12.73
N GLU A 123 16.68 9.84 11.60
CA GLU A 123 16.49 10.89 10.59
C GLU A 123 15.87 10.28 9.34
N LEU A 124 14.63 10.63 9.01
CA LEU A 124 13.98 10.21 7.77
C LEU A 124 14.37 11.16 6.63
N VAL A 125 14.98 10.61 5.58
CA VAL A 125 15.49 11.36 4.42
C VAL A 125 14.90 10.81 3.13
N GLN A 126 14.91 11.61 2.07
CA GLN A 126 14.46 11.16 0.76
C GLN A 126 15.67 10.82 -0.12
N VAL A 127 15.85 9.53 -0.41
CA VAL A 127 16.76 9.00 -1.45
C VAL A 127 15.91 8.10 -2.34
N SER A 128 15.97 8.26 -3.65
CA SER A 128 15.18 7.43 -4.58
C SER A 128 15.53 5.95 -4.43
N ALA A 129 14.55 5.07 -4.65
CA ALA A 129 14.72 3.63 -4.47
C ALA A 129 15.94 3.09 -5.25
N ASP A 130 16.12 3.53 -6.49
CA ASP A 130 17.25 3.10 -7.34
C ASP A 130 18.63 3.52 -6.80
N ALA A 131 18.69 4.60 -6.00
CA ALA A 131 19.93 5.10 -5.40
C ALA A 131 20.18 4.55 -3.98
N CYS A 132 19.18 3.93 -3.33
CA CYS A 132 19.29 3.53 -1.93
C CYS A 132 20.45 2.56 -1.64
N VAL A 133 20.69 1.57 -2.51
CA VAL A 133 21.77 0.60 -2.28
C VAL A 133 23.13 1.31 -2.31
N THR A 134 23.37 2.15 -3.30
CA THR A 134 24.61 2.93 -3.39
C THR A 134 24.78 3.90 -2.22
N ALA A 135 23.68 4.54 -1.78
CA ALA A 135 23.70 5.42 -0.61
C ALA A 135 24.01 4.67 0.70
N MET A 136 23.54 3.41 0.84
CA MET A 136 23.92 2.54 1.95
C MET A 136 25.39 2.12 1.88
N GLU A 137 25.89 1.73 0.70
CA GLU A 137 27.29 1.36 0.46
C GLU A 137 28.26 2.52 0.78
N ASN A 138 27.84 3.76 0.51
CA ASN A 138 28.58 4.98 0.83
C ASN A 138 28.44 5.41 2.30
N GLY A 139 27.57 4.78 3.10
CA GLY A 139 27.29 5.18 4.48
C GLY A 139 26.47 6.47 4.60
N GLU A 140 25.78 6.89 3.54
CA GLU A 140 24.92 8.09 3.55
C GLU A 140 23.57 7.84 4.26
N ILE A 141 23.06 6.59 4.17
CA ILE A 141 21.89 6.08 4.87
C ILE A 141 22.18 4.68 5.43
N ALA A 142 21.52 4.28 6.50
CA ALA A 142 21.63 2.94 7.09
C ALA A 142 20.59 1.96 6.55
N ALA A 143 19.39 2.45 6.24
CA ALA A 143 18.26 1.64 5.81
C ALA A 143 17.39 2.39 4.80
N ALA A 144 16.51 1.64 4.12
CA ALA A 144 15.48 2.22 3.26
C ALA A 144 14.17 1.41 3.36
N LEU A 145 13.02 2.10 3.33
CA LEU A 145 11.74 1.44 3.11
C LEU A 145 11.54 1.23 1.61
N LEU A 146 11.57 -0.01 1.18
CA LEU A 146 11.43 -0.38 -0.23
C LEU A 146 10.20 -1.25 -0.45
N SER A 147 9.68 -1.28 -1.68
CA SER A 147 8.73 -2.33 -2.04
C SER A 147 9.43 -3.68 -2.09
N ASP A 148 8.75 -4.71 -1.61
CA ASP A 148 9.29 -6.06 -1.57
C ASP A 148 9.57 -6.58 -2.99
N THR A 149 8.78 -6.14 -3.97
CA THR A 149 9.00 -6.42 -5.39
C THR A 149 10.33 -5.84 -5.88
N PHE A 150 10.63 -4.58 -5.52
CA PHE A 150 11.88 -3.93 -5.91
C PHE A 150 13.09 -4.57 -5.22
N ALA A 151 12.98 -4.86 -3.92
CA ALA A 151 14.08 -5.41 -3.12
C ALA A 151 14.39 -6.88 -3.40
N TYR A 152 13.43 -7.62 -3.97
CA TYR A 152 13.53 -9.09 -4.14
C TYR A 152 14.85 -9.55 -4.80
N ALA A 153 15.19 -8.98 -5.94
CA ALA A 153 16.41 -9.38 -6.66
C ALA A 153 17.67 -9.12 -5.83
N MET A 154 17.70 -7.99 -5.13
CA MET A 154 18.84 -7.60 -4.29
C MET A 154 18.97 -8.46 -3.05
N VAL A 155 17.86 -8.93 -2.47
CA VAL A 155 17.86 -9.90 -1.37
C VAL A 155 18.34 -11.26 -1.86
N LYS A 156 17.85 -11.73 -3.01
CA LYS A 156 18.27 -12.99 -3.64
C LYS A 156 19.76 -12.98 -3.99
N ASP A 157 20.29 -11.84 -4.42
CA ASP A 157 21.71 -11.66 -4.75
C ASP A 157 22.60 -11.42 -3.51
N GLY A 158 22.03 -11.45 -2.30
CA GLY A 158 22.74 -11.25 -1.05
C GLY A 158 23.23 -9.81 -0.81
N LYS A 159 22.66 -8.82 -1.47
CA LYS A 159 23.00 -7.39 -1.28
C LYS A 159 22.22 -6.74 -0.16
N LEU A 160 20.95 -7.08 -0.03
CA LEU A 160 20.06 -6.56 1.00
C LEU A 160 19.53 -7.67 1.90
N LYS A 161 19.19 -7.32 3.14
CA LYS A 161 18.37 -8.12 4.05
C LYS A 161 17.23 -7.29 4.60
N CYS A 162 16.06 -7.91 4.77
CA CYS A 162 14.92 -7.33 5.45
C CYS A 162 15.13 -7.42 6.96
N ILE A 163 14.90 -6.33 7.68
CA ILE A 163 14.96 -6.30 9.15
C ILE A 163 13.60 -6.01 9.80
N ARG A 164 12.63 -5.50 9.03
CA ARG A 164 11.27 -5.22 9.51
C ARG A 164 10.31 -5.18 8.34
N SER A 165 9.18 -5.88 8.45
CA SER A 165 8.22 -6.02 7.36
C SER A 165 6.80 -5.71 7.82
N GLN A 166 5.95 -5.23 6.91
CA GLN A 166 4.50 -5.20 7.11
C GLN A 166 3.88 -6.61 7.15
N LEU A 167 4.64 -7.66 6.81
CA LEU A 167 4.25 -9.08 6.91
C LEU A 167 4.71 -9.73 8.21
N ASP A 168 5.40 -9.01 9.09
CA ASP A 168 5.73 -9.53 10.43
C ASP A 168 4.45 -9.76 11.24
N THR A 169 4.47 -10.74 12.15
CA THR A 169 3.27 -11.24 12.84
C THR A 169 2.44 -10.19 13.56
N ASP A 170 3.05 -9.12 14.01
CA ASP A 170 2.38 -7.99 14.68
C ASP A 170 1.82 -6.94 13.69
N PHE A 171 2.08 -7.09 12.38
CA PHE A 171 1.57 -6.25 11.29
C PHE A 171 0.78 -7.02 10.23
N ALA A 172 0.94 -8.34 10.13
CA ALA A 172 0.33 -9.18 9.10
C ALA A 172 -1.21 -9.27 9.18
N ASP A 173 -1.80 -8.76 10.24
CA ASP A 173 -3.25 -8.64 10.44
C ASP A 173 -3.77 -7.22 10.15
N ARG A 174 -3.06 -6.44 9.33
CA ARG A 174 -3.43 -5.06 8.99
C ARG A 174 -3.51 -4.83 7.49
N VAL A 175 -4.53 -4.09 7.08
CA VAL A 175 -4.68 -3.67 5.68
C VAL A 175 -3.51 -2.78 5.24
N CYS A 176 -2.95 -3.04 4.06
CA CYS A 176 -1.95 -2.18 3.43
C CYS A 176 -2.55 -1.40 2.26
N CYS A 177 -3.11 -2.12 1.30
CA CYS A 177 -3.79 -1.53 0.15
C CYS A 177 -5.30 -1.69 0.28
N VAL A 178 -5.99 -0.68 -0.20
CA VAL A 178 -7.45 -0.55 -0.18
C VAL A 178 -7.97 -0.29 -1.58
N MET A 179 -9.20 -0.67 -1.83
CA MET A 179 -10.00 -0.14 -2.92
C MET A 179 -10.56 1.20 -2.47
N ALA A 180 -10.24 2.23 -3.22
CA ALA A 180 -10.69 3.60 -2.98
C ALA A 180 -11.51 4.10 -4.16
N MET A 181 -12.53 4.90 -3.87
CA MET A 181 -13.37 5.55 -4.86
C MET A 181 -13.47 7.04 -4.60
N ASN A 182 -13.82 7.81 -5.62
CA ASN A 182 -14.21 9.20 -5.44
C ASN A 182 -15.46 9.27 -4.55
N GLY A 183 -15.46 10.11 -3.52
CA GLY A 183 -16.54 10.17 -2.53
C GLY A 183 -17.86 10.65 -3.12
N THR A 184 -17.83 11.64 -4.04
CA THR A 184 -19.01 12.10 -4.76
C THR A 184 -19.58 11.01 -5.66
N PHE A 185 -18.74 10.27 -6.38
CA PHE A 185 -19.17 9.12 -7.19
C PHE A 185 -19.94 8.09 -6.36
N VAL A 186 -19.42 7.70 -5.18
CA VAL A 186 -20.10 6.73 -4.29
C VAL A 186 -21.46 7.23 -3.82
N LYS A 187 -21.54 8.52 -3.45
CA LYS A 187 -22.80 9.14 -2.97
C LYS A 187 -23.85 9.24 -4.06
N GLU A 188 -23.46 9.63 -5.25
CA GLU A 188 -24.39 9.83 -6.38
C GLU A 188 -24.75 8.53 -7.08
N ASN A 189 -23.87 7.52 -7.04
CA ASN A 189 -24.01 6.27 -7.76
C ASN A 189 -23.85 5.02 -6.87
N PRO A 190 -24.53 4.88 -5.72
CA PRO A 190 -24.27 3.82 -4.75
C PRO A 190 -24.45 2.40 -5.32
N THR A 191 -25.40 2.22 -6.24
CA THR A 191 -25.61 0.92 -6.90
C THR A 191 -24.46 0.56 -7.84
N ILE A 192 -23.91 1.55 -8.56
CA ILE A 192 -22.76 1.34 -9.45
C ILE A 192 -21.51 1.11 -8.63
N ALA A 193 -21.27 1.91 -7.58
CA ALA A 193 -20.14 1.74 -6.67
C ALA A 193 -20.11 0.34 -6.06
N LYS A 194 -21.26 -0.17 -5.61
CA LYS A 194 -21.39 -1.56 -5.11
C LYS A 194 -21.02 -2.60 -6.17
N LYS A 195 -21.51 -2.46 -7.39
CA LYS A 195 -21.19 -3.40 -8.49
C LYS A 195 -19.71 -3.38 -8.82
N VAL A 196 -19.08 -2.20 -8.87
CA VAL A 196 -17.64 -2.03 -9.09
C VAL A 196 -16.86 -2.72 -7.97
N ALA A 197 -17.21 -2.47 -6.71
CA ALA A 197 -16.56 -3.09 -5.56
C ALA A 197 -16.66 -4.62 -5.59
N GLN A 198 -17.84 -5.16 -5.89
CA GLN A 198 -18.05 -6.61 -6.02
C GLN A 198 -17.18 -7.21 -7.14
N ALA A 199 -17.08 -6.55 -8.29
CA ALA A 199 -16.24 -7.01 -9.40
C ALA A 199 -14.76 -7.03 -9.02
N VAL A 200 -14.26 -5.97 -8.37
CA VAL A 200 -12.86 -5.89 -7.91
C VAL A 200 -12.58 -6.91 -6.80
N GLN A 201 -13.49 -7.10 -5.86
CA GLN A 201 -13.31 -8.09 -4.78
C GLN A 201 -13.32 -9.52 -5.34
N LYS A 202 -14.15 -9.80 -6.35
CA LYS A 202 -14.14 -11.07 -7.08
C LYS A 202 -12.79 -11.30 -7.77
N ALA A 203 -12.19 -10.25 -8.34
CA ALA A 203 -10.86 -10.31 -8.93
C ALA A 203 -9.76 -10.53 -7.87
N HIS A 204 -9.83 -9.87 -6.71
CA HIS A 204 -8.91 -10.13 -5.60
C HIS A 204 -8.99 -11.58 -5.12
N SER A 205 -10.19 -12.14 -5.01
CA SER A 205 -10.38 -13.56 -4.66
C SER A 205 -9.79 -14.48 -5.71
N TYR A 206 -10.00 -14.18 -7.00
CA TYR A 206 -9.38 -14.93 -8.09
C TYR A 206 -7.84 -14.89 -8.02
N MET A 207 -7.24 -13.71 -7.78
CA MET A 207 -5.80 -13.54 -7.66
C MET A 207 -5.21 -14.32 -6.49
N ARG A 208 -5.92 -14.37 -5.36
CA ARG A 208 -5.54 -15.18 -4.19
C ARG A 208 -5.59 -16.67 -4.50
N ASP A 209 -6.67 -17.13 -5.13
CA ASP A 209 -6.93 -18.54 -5.34
C ASP A 209 -6.18 -19.12 -6.56
N ASN A 210 -5.74 -18.25 -7.50
CA ASN A 210 -5.03 -18.60 -8.73
C ASN A 210 -3.78 -17.72 -8.96
N PRO A 211 -2.81 -17.69 -8.04
CA PRO A 211 -1.72 -16.70 -8.06
C PRO A 211 -0.80 -16.85 -9.28
N GLU A 212 -0.57 -18.07 -9.75
CA GLU A 212 0.27 -18.33 -10.94
C GLU A 212 -0.38 -17.82 -12.21
N GLU A 213 -1.67 -18.11 -12.40
CA GLU A 213 -2.41 -17.69 -13.59
C GLU A 213 -2.60 -16.17 -13.59
N ALA A 214 -2.98 -15.59 -12.44
CA ALA A 214 -3.11 -14.16 -12.29
C ALA A 214 -1.79 -13.43 -12.59
N THR A 215 -0.67 -13.95 -12.06
CA THR A 215 0.67 -13.39 -12.33
C THR A 215 0.98 -13.43 -13.82
N LYS A 216 0.72 -14.57 -14.50
CA LYS A 216 0.96 -14.71 -15.93
C LYS A 216 0.15 -13.70 -16.74
N VAL A 217 -1.15 -13.58 -16.45
CA VAL A 217 -2.04 -12.60 -17.10
C VAL A 217 -1.52 -11.18 -16.96
N LEU A 218 -1.15 -10.76 -15.74
CA LEU A 218 -0.66 -9.41 -15.49
C LEU A 218 0.68 -9.11 -16.18
N MET A 219 1.54 -10.10 -16.31
CA MET A 219 2.80 -9.97 -17.06
C MET A 219 2.57 -9.91 -18.57
N ASP A 220 1.70 -10.76 -19.11
CA ASP A 220 1.33 -10.76 -20.53
C ASP A 220 0.67 -9.43 -20.95
N MET A 221 -0.09 -8.82 -20.07
CA MET A 221 -0.68 -7.48 -20.24
C MET A 221 0.34 -6.33 -20.09
N GLY A 222 1.57 -6.61 -19.66
CA GLY A 222 2.58 -5.60 -19.34
C GLY A 222 2.23 -4.76 -18.10
N TRP A 223 1.35 -5.26 -17.23
CA TRP A 223 1.02 -4.62 -15.95
C TRP A 223 2.13 -4.84 -14.93
N ASN A 224 2.63 -6.08 -14.81
CA ASN A 224 3.77 -6.41 -13.97
C ASN A 224 5.04 -6.54 -14.83
N GLY A 225 6.10 -5.89 -14.40
CA GLY A 225 7.45 -6.11 -14.93
C GLY A 225 8.22 -7.16 -14.12
N GLY A 226 9.47 -7.40 -14.52
CA GLY A 226 10.42 -8.21 -13.77
C GLY A 226 10.30 -9.72 -14.01
N ASN A 227 10.67 -10.50 -12.99
CA ASN A 227 10.78 -11.95 -13.06
C ASN A 227 9.46 -12.63 -12.64
N TYR A 228 9.06 -13.68 -13.35
CA TYR A 228 7.82 -14.41 -13.10
C TYR A 228 7.79 -15.06 -11.69
N GLU A 229 8.86 -15.76 -11.31
CA GLU A 229 8.96 -16.39 -9.97
C GLU A 229 8.84 -15.39 -8.84
N MET A 230 9.46 -14.22 -9.01
CA MET A 230 9.35 -13.09 -8.08
C MET A 230 7.90 -12.65 -7.90
N ASN A 231 7.19 -12.41 -9.02
CA ASN A 231 5.82 -11.93 -8.97
C ASN A 231 4.87 -12.96 -8.33
N ILE A 232 5.06 -14.26 -8.59
CA ILE A 232 4.29 -15.32 -7.90
C ILE A 232 4.55 -15.28 -6.40
N MET A 233 5.80 -15.22 -5.98
CA MET A 233 6.16 -15.21 -4.56
C MET A 233 5.56 -14.00 -3.84
N ILE A 234 5.65 -12.82 -4.44
CA ILE A 234 5.05 -11.59 -3.90
C ILE A 234 3.53 -11.72 -3.83
N ASN A 235 2.87 -12.15 -4.90
CA ASN A 235 1.42 -12.32 -4.92
C ASN A 235 0.93 -13.31 -3.84
N ASN A 236 1.65 -14.40 -3.61
CA ASN A 236 1.33 -15.35 -2.56
C ASN A 236 1.46 -14.75 -1.15
N SER A 237 2.34 -13.76 -0.95
CA SER A 237 2.53 -13.12 0.36
C SER A 237 1.46 -12.08 0.70
N LEU A 238 0.73 -11.55 -0.29
CA LEU A 238 -0.13 -10.37 -0.11
C LEU A 238 -1.51 -10.65 0.50
N GLN A 239 -1.99 -11.87 0.53
CA GLN A 239 -3.31 -12.24 1.07
C GLN A 239 -4.45 -11.33 0.58
N PHE A 240 -4.74 -11.40 -0.70
CA PHE A 240 -5.82 -10.64 -1.33
C PHE A 240 -7.22 -11.02 -0.82
N GLY A 241 -8.19 -10.11 -0.99
CA GLY A 241 -9.61 -10.38 -0.72
C GLY A 241 -10.00 -10.23 0.74
N LEU A 242 -9.56 -9.15 1.36
CA LEU A 242 -9.88 -8.82 2.76
C LEU A 242 -11.36 -8.48 2.93
N SER A 243 -11.97 -8.89 4.06
CA SER A 243 -13.34 -8.54 4.39
C SER A 243 -13.48 -7.06 4.81
N ASP A 244 -14.70 -6.54 4.73
CA ASP A 244 -15.01 -5.18 5.18
C ASP A 244 -14.83 -5.03 6.68
N GLU A 245 -15.22 -6.05 7.49
CA GLU A 245 -15.02 -6.06 8.93
C GLU A 245 -13.54 -5.94 9.28
N PHE A 246 -12.70 -6.81 8.72
CA PHE A 246 -11.24 -6.76 8.92
C PHE A 246 -10.67 -5.40 8.52
N THR A 247 -11.10 -4.88 7.37
CA THR A 247 -10.59 -3.62 6.84
C THR A 247 -10.99 -2.44 7.72
N GLY A 248 -12.24 -2.36 8.15
CA GLY A 248 -12.74 -1.30 9.02
C GLY A 248 -12.03 -1.26 10.38
N ASP A 249 -11.86 -2.43 11.02
CA ASP A 249 -11.19 -2.55 12.32
C ASP A 249 -9.71 -2.11 12.22
N THR A 250 -9.03 -2.54 11.17
CA THR A 250 -7.61 -2.15 10.98
C THR A 250 -7.45 -0.69 10.57
N LEU A 251 -8.39 -0.11 9.83
CA LEU A 251 -8.41 1.32 9.53
C LEU A 251 -8.53 2.16 10.79
N LYS A 252 -9.38 1.77 11.73
CA LYS A 252 -9.54 2.49 13.00
C LYS A 252 -8.23 2.49 13.80
N ASP A 253 -7.57 1.33 13.95
CA ASP A 253 -6.25 1.24 14.61
C ASP A 253 -5.21 2.16 13.92
N PHE A 254 -5.16 2.17 12.59
CA PHE A 254 -4.26 3.06 11.87
C PHE A 254 -4.57 4.54 12.08
N ILE A 255 -5.83 4.94 12.05
CA ILE A 255 -6.25 6.33 12.29
C ILE A 255 -5.80 6.79 13.67
N GLU A 256 -6.05 5.99 14.72
CA GLU A 256 -5.63 6.29 16.08
C GLU A 256 -4.10 6.46 16.19
N ARG A 257 -3.33 5.59 15.52
CA ARG A 257 -1.87 5.70 15.47
C ARG A 257 -1.41 6.94 14.71
N TYR A 258 -2.03 7.27 13.57
CA TYR A 258 -1.70 8.44 12.78
C TYR A 258 -1.92 9.75 13.57
N ILE A 259 -3.02 9.84 14.34
CA ILE A 259 -3.28 10.97 15.23
C ILE A 259 -2.18 11.03 16.32
N ARG A 260 -1.95 9.94 17.03
CA ARG A 260 -0.96 9.85 18.12
C ARG A 260 0.46 10.17 17.66
N LEU A 261 0.83 9.77 16.45
CA LEU A 261 2.14 10.04 15.86
C LEU A 261 2.25 11.42 15.23
N GLY A 262 1.17 12.20 15.17
CA GLY A 262 1.16 13.52 14.53
C GLY A 262 1.26 13.46 13.00
N LEU A 263 0.93 12.32 12.39
CA LEU A 263 0.85 12.16 10.93
C LEU A 263 -0.44 12.79 10.38
N ILE A 264 -1.54 12.75 11.16
CA ILE A 264 -2.76 13.51 10.95
C ILE A 264 -2.77 14.66 11.98
N THR A 265 -2.92 15.90 11.49
CA THR A 265 -2.95 17.12 12.32
C THR A 265 -4.17 17.99 12.05
N SER A 266 -4.94 17.68 11.03
CA SER A 266 -6.15 18.43 10.63
C SER A 266 -7.39 18.03 11.42
N MET A 267 -7.38 16.82 11.99
CA MET A 267 -8.47 16.24 12.78
C MET A 267 -7.87 15.44 13.94
N ASP A 268 -8.59 15.29 15.05
CA ASP A 268 -8.15 14.57 16.26
C ASP A 268 -9.15 13.50 16.75
N ASN A 269 -10.31 13.40 16.12
CA ASN A 269 -11.33 12.41 16.45
C ASN A 269 -11.25 11.22 15.45
N ALA A 270 -10.86 10.06 15.95
CA ALA A 270 -10.67 8.87 15.12
C ALA A 270 -11.99 8.35 14.49
N ASP A 271 -13.11 8.45 15.21
CA ASP A 271 -14.41 8.01 14.68
C ASP A 271 -14.89 8.94 13.54
N GLU A 272 -14.70 10.25 13.68
CA GLU A 272 -15.02 11.21 12.60
C GLU A 272 -14.15 10.99 11.36
N ILE A 273 -12.87 10.66 11.54
CA ILE A 273 -11.97 10.35 10.43
C ILE A 273 -12.38 9.03 9.78
N LEU A 274 -12.76 8.03 10.57
CA LEU A 274 -13.23 6.75 10.06
C LEU A 274 -14.51 6.94 9.23
N ASP A 275 -15.49 7.69 9.74
CA ASP A 275 -16.73 8.00 9.02
C ASP A 275 -16.48 8.75 7.71
N LEU A 276 -15.44 9.59 7.67
CA LEU A 276 -15.03 10.31 6.45
C LEU A 276 -14.33 9.39 5.45
N ALA A 277 -13.44 8.52 5.94
CA ALA A 277 -12.55 7.72 5.11
C ALA A 277 -13.11 6.37 4.69
N TRP A 278 -14.10 5.83 5.39
CA TRP A 278 -14.60 4.47 5.21
C TRP A 278 -16.08 4.42 4.84
N THR A 279 -16.38 3.95 3.65
CA THR A 279 -17.74 3.72 3.17
C THR A 279 -17.81 2.31 2.58
N PRO A 280 -18.00 1.27 3.43
CA PRO A 280 -18.14 -0.10 2.94
C PRO A 280 -19.37 -0.22 2.04
N VAL A 281 -19.22 -0.82 0.88
CA VAL A 281 -20.28 -0.95 -0.14
C VAL A 281 -20.57 -2.41 -0.51
N LEU A 282 -19.89 -3.38 0.10
CA LEU A 282 -20.03 -4.82 -0.14
C LEU A 282 -21.13 -5.49 0.69
#